data_25547b7a1916df35b689b44a5f30734f
#
_entry.id   25547b7a1916df35b689b44a5f30734f
#
_cell.length_a   1.000
_cell.length_b   1.000
_cell.length_c   1.000
_cell.angle_alpha   90.00
_cell.angle_beta   90.00
_cell.angle_gamma   90.00
#
_symmetry.space_group_name_H-M   'P 1'
#
loop_
_entity.id
_entity.type
_entity.pdbx_description
1 polymer ?
#
loop_
_entity_poly.entity_id
_entity_poly.type
_entity_poly.pdbx_seq_one_letter_code
_entity_poly.pdbx_strand_id
1 'polypeptide(L)'
;FLLISGSLNEIKILNELGYVNFNVTYHDKNDLNVLKNEGFELNKNLFYADLRNLNFTENSFDYVVTNATLHHLDQPHRAITEMYRVAKKGVLIIESNDSLLIRLACKLNYAEEFEVSSISSDNKTGGLLDTGIPNYVYRWTEREFVKTIKSYDPKKINFIKFTYDNDLTNIKSSKLFLKLLTPLIRLFFFIFKKQQNCVSIFIDLTKAKKREF
;
A
#
# COMPACT_ATOMS: atom_id res chain seq x y z
N PHE A 1 1.62 3.77 -16.22
CA PHE A 1 2.08 3.29 -14.90
C PHE A 1 1.55 1.89 -14.59
N LEU A 2 2.04 1.27 -13.52
CA LEU A 2 1.60 -0.03 -13.03
C LEU A 2 0.87 0.16 -11.70
N LEU A 3 -0.39 -0.28 -11.62
CA LEU A 3 -1.15 -0.41 -10.38
C LEU A 3 -1.04 -1.87 -9.89
N ILE A 4 -0.51 -2.06 -8.72
CA ILE A 4 -0.30 -3.38 -8.12
C ILE A 4 -1.49 -3.78 -7.27
N SER A 5 -2.07 -4.94 -7.56
CA SER A 5 -3.25 -5.50 -6.90
C SER A 5 -4.40 -4.48 -6.80
N GLY A 6 -4.66 -3.81 -7.93
CA GLY A 6 -5.63 -2.71 -7.99
C GLY A 6 -7.06 -3.17 -7.76
N SER A 7 -7.71 -2.62 -6.75
CA SER A 7 -9.14 -2.79 -6.51
C SER A 7 -9.98 -1.91 -7.46
N LEU A 8 -11.27 -2.25 -7.61
CA LEU A 8 -12.22 -1.43 -8.39
C LEU A 8 -12.31 0.02 -7.91
N ASN A 9 -12.18 0.26 -6.61
CA ASN A 9 -12.26 1.61 -6.05
C ASN A 9 -11.06 2.45 -6.49
N GLU A 10 -9.87 1.89 -6.48
CA GLU A 10 -8.64 2.56 -6.93
C GLU A 10 -8.69 2.86 -8.42
N ILE A 11 -9.16 1.90 -9.22
CA ILE A 11 -9.37 2.08 -10.66
C ILE A 11 -10.35 3.23 -10.93
N LYS A 12 -11.48 3.28 -10.23
CA LYS A 12 -12.44 4.38 -10.34
C LYS A 12 -11.82 5.73 -9.98
N ILE A 13 -11.12 5.82 -8.86
CA ILE A 13 -10.42 7.04 -8.43
C ILE A 13 -9.41 7.49 -9.49
N LEU A 14 -8.63 6.57 -10.05
CA LEU A 14 -7.65 6.90 -11.09
C LEU A 14 -8.32 7.41 -12.36
N ASN A 15 -9.43 6.79 -12.78
CA ASN A 15 -10.21 7.24 -13.94
C ASN A 15 -10.83 8.64 -13.71
N GLU A 16 -11.37 8.89 -12.52
CA GLU A 16 -11.90 10.22 -12.12
C GLU A 16 -10.81 11.30 -12.12
N LEU A 17 -9.58 10.93 -11.79
CA LEU A 17 -8.41 11.81 -11.88
C LEU A 17 -7.85 11.97 -13.30
N GLY A 18 -8.47 11.33 -14.31
CA GLY A 18 -8.07 11.42 -15.72
C GLY A 18 -6.98 10.44 -16.13
N TYR A 19 -6.61 9.48 -15.28
CA TYR A 19 -5.66 8.43 -15.62
C TYR A 19 -6.41 7.24 -16.23
N VAL A 20 -6.42 7.14 -17.56
CA VAL A 20 -7.15 6.09 -18.30
C VAL A 20 -6.25 5.01 -18.91
N ASN A 21 -4.93 5.24 -18.98
CA ASN A 21 -3.96 4.32 -19.59
C ASN A 21 -2.98 3.82 -18.53
N PHE A 22 -3.31 2.71 -17.88
CA PHE A 22 -2.43 2.06 -16.90
C PHE A 22 -2.57 0.53 -16.95
N ASN A 23 -1.55 -0.13 -16.45
CA ASN A 23 -1.53 -1.57 -16.30
C ASN A 23 -1.90 -1.93 -14.87
N VAL A 24 -2.59 -3.06 -14.71
CA VAL A 24 -3.01 -3.58 -13.40
C VAL A 24 -2.45 -4.99 -13.23
N THR A 25 -2.03 -5.32 -12.02
CA THR A 25 -1.70 -6.69 -11.68
C THR A 25 -2.83 -7.32 -10.86
N TYR A 26 -2.96 -8.63 -10.98
CA TYR A 26 -3.82 -9.45 -10.13
C TYR A 26 -3.02 -10.63 -9.60
N HIS A 27 -3.48 -11.24 -8.50
CA HIS A 27 -2.85 -12.41 -7.90
C HIS A 27 -3.82 -13.57 -7.67
N ASP A 28 -5.13 -13.36 -7.78
CA ASP A 28 -6.14 -14.40 -7.69
C ASP A 28 -7.14 -14.42 -8.86
N LYS A 29 -7.95 -15.48 -8.92
CA LYS A 29 -8.94 -15.64 -10.00
C LYS A 29 -10.16 -14.74 -9.86
N ASN A 30 -10.50 -14.32 -8.65
CA ASN A 30 -11.64 -13.45 -8.40
C ASN A 30 -11.32 -12.05 -8.91
N ASP A 31 -10.14 -11.53 -8.56
CA ASP A 31 -9.63 -10.26 -9.08
C ASP A 31 -9.60 -10.27 -10.60
N LEU A 32 -9.10 -11.36 -11.20
CA LEU A 32 -9.04 -11.50 -12.65
C LEU A 32 -10.42 -11.32 -13.32
N ASN A 33 -11.45 -11.96 -12.79
CA ASN A 33 -12.79 -11.87 -13.36
C ASN A 33 -13.38 -10.48 -13.21
N VAL A 34 -13.20 -9.87 -12.03
CA VAL A 34 -13.66 -8.52 -11.73
C VAL A 34 -13.00 -7.51 -12.66
N LEU A 35 -11.68 -7.56 -12.82
CA LEU A 35 -10.92 -6.63 -13.66
C LEU A 35 -11.23 -6.81 -15.15
N LYS A 36 -11.47 -8.04 -15.63
CA LYS A 36 -11.93 -8.28 -17.00
C LYS A 36 -13.30 -7.65 -17.31
N ASN A 37 -14.23 -7.70 -16.36
CA ASN A 37 -15.53 -7.07 -16.49
C ASN A 37 -15.45 -5.53 -16.58
N GLU A 38 -14.39 -4.93 -16.02
CA GLU A 38 -14.10 -3.49 -16.12
C GLU A 38 -13.31 -3.13 -17.41
N GLY A 39 -13.12 -4.08 -18.31
CA GLY A 39 -12.47 -3.84 -19.61
C GLY A 39 -10.96 -4.01 -19.65
N PHE A 40 -10.34 -4.59 -18.59
CA PHE A 40 -8.93 -4.94 -18.63
C PHE A 40 -8.69 -6.23 -19.41
N GLU A 41 -7.70 -6.23 -20.28
CA GLU A 41 -7.37 -7.36 -21.15
C GLU A 41 -6.11 -8.07 -20.66
N LEU A 42 -6.21 -9.41 -20.50
CA LEU A 42 -5.10 -10.26 -20.05
C LEU A 42 -3.90 -10.13 -20.99
N ASN A 43 -2.70 -10.03 -20.44
CA ASN A 43 -1.42 -9.84 -21.14
C ASN A 43 -1.31 -8.56 -22.01
N LYS A 44 -2.27 -7.66 -21.91
CA LYS A 44 -2.21 -6.35 -22.57
C LYS A 44 -2.06 -5.23 -21.54
N ASN A 45 -3.00 -5.12 -20.62
CA ASN A 45 -2.99 -4.17 -19.52
C ASN A 45 -3.37 -4.80 -18.16
N LEU A 46 -3.58 -6.13 -18.15
CA LEU A 46 -3.85 -6.93 -16.97
C LEU A 46 -2.87 -8.10 -16.89
N PHE A 47 -2.09 -8.18 -15.82
CA PHE A 47 -1.01 -9.16 -15.67
C PHE A 47 -1.13 -9.93 -14.35
N TYR A 48 -0.90 -11.24 -14.40
CA TYR A 48 -0.64 -11.99 -13.18
C TYR A 48 0.75 -11.61 -12.64
N ALA A 49 0.84 -11.30 -11.36
CA ALA A 49 2.11 -10.94 -10.75
C ALA A 49 2.24 -11.41 -9.31
N ASP A 50 3.35 -12.07 -9.02
CA ASP A 50 3.87 -12.20 -7.67
C ASP A 50 4.71 -10.96 -7.36
N LEU A 51 4.28 -10.16 -6.38
CA LEU A 51 4.97 -8.92 -6.02
C LEU A 51 6.39 -9.15 -5.51
N ARG A 52 6.69 -10.37 -5.04
CA ARG A 52 8.04 -10.74 -4.59
C ARG A 52 9.01 -11.02 -5.75
N ASN A 53 8.46 -11.16 -6.96
CA ASN A 53 9.23 -11.41 -8.17
C ASN A 53 8.44 -10.95 -9.40
N LEU A 54 8.42 -9.65 -9.66
CA LEU A 54 7.70 -9.07 -10.78
C LEU A 54 8.35 -9.45 -12.10
N ASN A 55 7.60 -10.14 -12.97
CA ASN A 55 8.08 -10.57 -14.28
C ASN A 55 8.10 -9.42 -15.31
N PHE A 56 8.72 -8.30 -14.93
CA PHE A 56 8.94 -7.15 -15.78
C PHE A 56 10.42 -6.77 -15.75
N THR A 57 10.93 -6.20 -16.84
CA THR A 57 12.31 -5.69 -16.89
C THR A 57 12.46 -4.44 -16.00
N GLU A 58 13.69 -4.10 -15.66
CA GLU A 58 13.99 -2.87 -14.94
C GLU A 58 13.47 -1.63 -15.70
N ASN A 59 12.97 -0.65 -14.96
CA ASN A 59 12.49 0.62 -15.51
C ASN A 59 11.36 0.48 -16.56
N SER A 60 10.54 -0.56 -16.49
CA SER A 60 9.44 -0.82 -17.45
C SER A 60 8.28 0.17 -17.32
N PHE A 61 8.07 0.75 -16.15
CA PHE A 61 6.95 1.63 -15.88
C PHE A 61 7.43 2.98 -15.36
N ASP A 62 6.84 4.07 -15.83
CA ASP A 62 7.16 5.40 -15.30
C ASP A 62 6.90 5.47 -13.79
N TYR A 63 5.76 5.00 -13.35
CA TYR A 63 5.39 4.93 -11.93
C TYR A 63 4.82 3.57 -11.57
N VAL A 64 5.08 3.14 -10.34
CA VAL A 64 4.50 1.92 -9.76
C VAL A 64 3.76 2.32 -8.48
N VAL A 65 2.51 1.88 -8.36
CA VAL A 65 1.61 2.27 -7.27
C VAL A 65 1.04 1.04 -6.60
N THR A 66 0.97 1.05 -5.29
CA THR A 66 0.23 0.05 -4.49
C THR A 66 -0.45 0.70 -3.31
N ASN A 67 -1.57 0.12 -2.89
CA ASN A 67 -2.33 0.53 -1.73
C ASN A 67 -2.78 -0.69 -0.93
N ALA A 68 -2.50 -0.70 0.37
CA ALA A 68 -2.95 -1.72 1.32
C ALA A 68 -2.70 -3.17 0.86
N THR A 69 -1.53 -3.44 0.27
CA THR A 69 -1.23 -4.76 -0.34
C THR A 69 -0.04 -5.45 0.32
N LEU A 70 0.95 -4.67 0.76
CA LEU A 70 2.21 -5.24 1.25
C LEU A 70 2.04 -6.11 2.50
N HIS A 71 1.06 -5.79 3.34
CA HIS A 71 0.78 -6.55 4.56
C HIS A 71 0.12 -7.92 4.31
N HIS A 72 -0.32 -8.23 3.09
CA HIS A 72 -0.75 -9.57 2.70
C HIS A 72 0.41 -10.49 2.28
N LEU A 73 1.64 -9.97 2.25
CA LEU A 73 2.81 -10.70 1.79
C LEU A 73 3.67 -11.20 2.96
N ASP A 74 4.26 -12.35 2.78
CA ASP A 74 5.28 -12.91 3.70
C ASP A 74 6.64 -12.20 3.60
N GLN A 75 6.92 -11.53 2.46
CA GLN A 75 8.17 -10.82 2.18
C GLN A 75 7.90 -9.38 1.68
N PRO A 76 7.27 -8.49 2.47
CA PRO A 76 6.87 -7.16 2.01
C PRO A 76 8.06 -6.28 1.61
N HIS A 77 9.23 -6.43 2.24
CA HIS A 77 10.44 -5.69 1.87
C HIS A 77 10.94 -6.07 0.47
N ARG A 78 10.83 -7.33 0.08
CA ARG A 78 11.19 -7.79 -1.26
C ARG A 78 10.25 -7.19 -2.32
N ALA A 79 8.96 -7.13 -2.03
CA ALA A 79 8.00 -6.48 -2.93
C ALA A 79 8.35 -5.01 -3.16
N ILE A 80 8.73 -4.26 -2.12
CA ILE A 80 9.20 -2.86 -2.25
C ILE A 80 10.39 -2.78 -3.19
N THR A 81 11.37 -3.67 -3.07
CA THR A 81 12.57 -3.65 -3.93
C THR A 81 12.24 -4.00 -5.38
N GLU A 82 11.30 -4.90 -5.61
CA GLU A 82 10.80 -5.22 -6.95
C GLU A 82 10.04 -4.03 -7.58
N MET A 83 9.17 -3.37 -6.82
CA MET A 83 8.51 -2.14 -7.27
C MET A 83 9.54 -1.05 -7.65
N TYR A 84 10.56 -0.88 -6.82
CA TYR A 84 11.66 0.06 -7.08
C TYR A 84 12.41 -0.32 -8.37
N ARG A 85 12.69 -1.60 -8.59
CA ARG A 85 13.40 -2.11 -9.77
C ARG A 85 12.65 -1.82 -11.06
N VAL A 86 11.35 -2.06 -11.10
CA VAL A 86 10.56 -1.90 -12.33
C VAL A 86 10.09 -0.47 -12.58
N ALA A 87 10.23 0.43 -11.60
CA ALA A 87 9.86 1.84 -11.71
C ALA A 87 11.00 2.67 -12.33
N LYS A 88 10.65 3.59 -13.25
CA LYS A 88 11.58 4.51 -13.90
C LYS A 88 11.66 5.88 -13.23
N LYS A 89 10.51 6.44 -12.84
CA LYS A 89 10.39 7.81 -12.30
C LYS A 89 10.00 7.85 -10.84
N GLY A 90 9.20 6.90 -10.37
CA GLY A 90 8.81 6.89 -8.96
C GLY A 90 7.95 5.71 -8.55
N VAL A 91 7.91 5.51 -7.22
CA VAL A 91 7.08 4.49 -6.56
C VAL A 91 6.21 5.18 -5.54
N LEU A 92 4.92 4.88 -5.53
CA LEU A 92 3.96 5.31 -4.51
C LEU A 92 3.43 4.08 -3.76
N ILE A 93 3.59 4.09 -2.45
CA ILE A 93 3.11 3.04 -1.56
C ILE A 93 2.23 3.69 -0.51
N ILE A 94 1.03 3.16 -0.32
CA ILE A 94 0.09 3.59 0.71
C ILE A 94 -0.16 2.39 1.62
N GLU A 95 0.20 2.51 2.90
CA GLU A 95 0.15 1.41 3.87
C GLU A 95 -0.17 1.90 5.28
N SER A 96 -0.39 0.94 6.18
CA SER A 96 -0.59 1.19 7.60
C SER A 96 0.66 1.77 8.23
N ASN A 97 0.48 2.83 9.04
CA ASN A 97 1.55 3.50 9.76
C ASN A 97 1.76 2.89 11.15
N ASP A 98 3.01 2.65 11.54
CA ASP A 98 3.39 2.16 12.86
C ASP A 98 3.55 3.31 13.86
N SER A 99 2.46 4.00 14.16
CA SER A 99 2.45 5.09 15.13
C SER A 99 2.28 4.60 16.58
N LEU A 100 2.67 5.44 17.55
CA LEU A 100 2.47 5.11 18.97
C LEU A 100 0.99 4.92 19.31
N LEU A 101 0.10 5.73 18.72
CA LEU A 101 -1.34 5.59 18.95
C LEU A 101 -1.89 4.29 18.38
N ILE A 102 -1.44 3.86 17.22
CA ILE A 102 -1.87 2.59 16.63
C ILE A 102 -1.35 1.42 17.45
N ARG A 103 -0.10 1.44 17.91
CA ARG A 103 0.43 0.42 18.82
C ARG A 103 -0.39 0.33 20.11
N LEU A 104 -0.78 1.47 20.67
CA LEU A 104 -1.66 1.51 21.84
C LEU A 104 -3.07 0.97 21.51
N ALA A 105 -3.62 1.34 20.35
CA ALA A 105 -4.92 0.85 19.90
C ALA A 105 -4.93 -0.68 19.72
N CYS A 106 -3.87 -1.27 19.14
CA CYS A 106 -3.71 -2.72 19.04
C CYS A 106 -3.64 -3.36 20.44
N LYS A 107 -2.83 -2.81 21.35
CA LYS A 107 -2.71 -3.31 22.73
C LYS A 107 -4.03 -3.28 23.51
N LEU A 108 -4.91 -2.34 23.16
CA LEU A 108 -6.24 -2.18 23.77
C LEU A 108 -7.36 -2.86 22.95
N ASN A 109 -7.03 -3.63 21.92
CA ASN A 109 -7.96 -4.29 20.99
C ASN A 109 -8.92 -3.33 20.25
N TYR A 110 -8.51 -2.08 20.01
CA TYR A 110 -9.22 -1.12 19.15
C TYR A 110 -8.75 -1.12 17.70
N ALA A 111 -7.62 -1.74 17.41
CA ALA A 111 -7.11 -1.98 16.06
C ALA A 111 -6.65 -3.44 15.95
N GLU A 112 -6.81 -4.02 14.78
CA GLU A 112 -6.42 -5.40 14.51
C GLU A 112 -4.89 -5.51 14.39
N GLU A 113 -4.31 -6.52 15.03
CA GLU A 113 -2.92 -6.92 14.85
C GLU A 113 -2.80 -7.93 13.70
N PHE A 114 -3.80 -8.82 13.60
CA PHE A 114 -3.99 -9.73 12.47
C PHE A 114 -5.32 -9.41 11.80
N GLU A 115 -5.32 -9.31 10.48
CA GLU A 115 -6.50 -8.91 9.71
C GLU A 115 -7.45 -10.10 9.50
N VAL A 116 -8.20 -10.42 10.54
CA VAL A 116 -9.21 -11.49 10.48
C VAL A 116 -10.39 -11.08 9.59
N SER A 117 -10.67 -9.78 9.52
CA SER A 117 -11.78 -9.23 8.74
C SER A 117 -11.64 -9.37 7.23
N SER A 118 -10.42 -9.60 6.72
CA SER A 118 -10.15 -9.81 5.29
C SER A 118 -10.45 -11.24 4.83
N ILE A 119 -10.52 -12.19 5.75
CA ILE A 119 -10.72 -13.60 5.40
C ILE A 119 -12.14 -13.85 4.89
N SER A 120 -12.24 -14.59 3.78
CA SER A 120 -13.52 -15.00 3.21
C SER A 120 -14.33 -15.85 4.19
N SER A 121 -15.66 -15.87 4.04
CA SER A 121 -16.57 -16.62 4.91
C SER A 121 -16.34 -18.14 4.92
N ASP A 122 -15.69 -18.68 3.87
CA ASP A 122 -15.32 -20.09 3.77
C ASP A 122 -13.88 -20.37 4.28
N ASN A 123 -13.19 -19.37 4.82
CA ASN A 123 -11.83 -19.42 5.34
C ASN A 123 -10.77 -19.92 4.34
N LYS A 124 -10.94 -19.61 3.06
CA LYS A 124 -10.01 -20.09 2.01
C LYS A 124 -9.15 -19.02 1.38
N THR A 125 -9.61 -17.77 1.38
CA THR A 125 -8.97 -16.65 0.69
C THR A 125 -8.95 -15.38 1.54
N GLY A 126 -8.26 -14.34 1.09
CA GLY A 126 -8.27 -13.01 1.68
C GLY A 126 -7.21 -12.74 2.74
N GLY A 127 -6.49 -13.75 3.23
CA GLY A 127 -5.41 -13.58 4.19
C GLY A 127 -4.01 -13.57 3.55
N LEU A 128 -3.02 -14.05 4.30
CA LEU A 128 -1.63 -14.11 3.88
C LEU A 128 -1.49 -14.91 2.57
N LEU A 129 -0.93 -14.28 1.52
CA LEU A 129 -0.79 -14.86 0.17
C LEU A 129 -2.10 -15.42 -0.39
N ASP A 130 -3.21 -14.73 -0.11
CA ASP A 130 -4.57 -15.12 -0.50
C ASP A 130 -5.00 -16.51 0.03
N THR A 131 -4.61 -16.85 1.24
CA THR A 131 -5.03 -18.04 1.97
C THR A 131 -6.07 -17.71 3.03
N GLY A 132 -6.64 -18.72 3.70
CA GLY A 132 -7.49 -18.53 4.90
C GLY A 132 -6.71 -18.22 6.19
N ILE A 133 -5.41 -17.95 6.11
CA ILE A 133 -4.57 -17.61 7.27
C ILE A 133 -4.56 -16.09 7.42
N PRO A 134 -5.00 -15.54 8.59
CA PRO A 134 -4.94 -14.09 8.79
C PRO A 134 -3.54 -13.53 8.59
N ASN A 135 -3.41 -12.49 7.78
CA ASN A 135 -2.14 -11.79 7.66
C ASN A 135 -1.88 -10.89 8.87
N TYR A 136 -0.62 -10.82 9.29
CA TYR A 136 -0.17 -9.81 10.23
C TYR A 136 -0.20 -8.44 9.56
N VAL A 137 -0.90 -7.46 10.16
CA VAL A 137 -0.97 -6.10 9.61
C VAL A 137 0.39 -5.44 9.79
N TYR A 138 1.26 -5.61 8.79
CA TYR A 138 2.60 -5.06 8.80
C TYR A 138 2.55 -3.54 8.67
N ARG A 139 2.82 -2.84 9.77
CA ARG A 139 2.81 -1.38 9.83
C ARG A 139 4.21 -0.82 9.63
N TRP A 140 4.32 0.25 8.86
CA TRP A 140 5.59 0.81 8.43
C TRP A 140 6.02 2.02 9.23
N THR A 141 7.31 2.08 9.57
CA THR A 141 7.97 3.30 10.03
C THR A 141 8.78 3.93 8.91
N GLU A 142 8.95 5.27 8.92
CA GLU A 142 9.86 5.95 7.99
C GLU A 142 11.26 5.34 7.99
N ARG A 143 11.77 5.04 9.19
CA ARG A 143 13.13 4.51 9.37
C ARG A 143 13.32 3.15 8.71
N GLU A 144 12.37 2.26 8.86
CA GLU A 144 12.41 0.92 8.29
C GLU A 144 12.35 0.98 6.77
N PHE A 145 11.42 1.78 6.25
CA PHE A 145 11.29 1.97 4.81
C PHE A 145 12.58 2.52 4.19
N VAL A 146 13.15 3.58 4.78
CA VAL A 146 14.42 4.16 4.32
C VAL A 146 15.57 3.14 4.38
N LYS A 147 15.63 2.28 5.40
CA LYS A 147 16.63 1.22 5.48
C LYS A 147 16.48 0.21 4.34
N THR A 148 15.25 -0.21 4.04
CA THR A 148 14.97 -1.15 2.94
C THR A 148 15.51 -0.60 1.62
N ILE A 149 15.21 0.66 1.28
CA ILE A 149 15.68 1.27 0.04
C ILE A 149 17.21 1.45 0.03
N LYS A 150 17.80 1.91 1.15
CA LYS A 150 19.26 2.09 1.23
C LYS A 150 20.03 0.77 1.14
N SER A 151 19.45 -0.32 1.65
CA SER A 151 20.08 -1.65 1.56
C SER A 151 20.00 -2.20 0.14
N TYR A 152 18.92 -1.91 -0.59
CA TYR A 152 18.76 -2.35 -1.96
C TYR A 152 19.61 -1.55 -2.95
N ASP A 153 19.57 -0.23 -2.87
CA ASP A 153 20.36 0.66 -3.74
C ASP A 153 21.28 1.58 -2.91
N PRO A 154 22.40 1.05 -2.40
CA PRO A 154 23.32 1.84 -1.58
C PRO A 154 24.05 2.93 -2.38
N LYS A 155 24.08 2.81 -3.73
CA LYS A 155 24.78 3.76 -4.62
C LYS A 155 24.00 5.04 -4.87
N LYS A 156 22.74 5.09 -4.46
CA LYS A 156 21.89 6.28 -4.66
C LYS A 156 21.41 6.88 -3.35
N ILE A 157 21.31 8.19 -3.34
CA ILE A 157 20.58 8.95 -2.32
C ILE A 157 19.22 9.24 -2.91
N ASN A 158 18.21 8.49 -2.50
CA ASN A 158 16.86 8.65 -2.99
C ASN A 158 16.13 9.78 -2.26
N PHE A 159 15.31 10.51 -2.98
CA PHE A 159 14.36 11.44 -2.40
C PHE A 159 13.08 10.68 -2.03
N ILE A 160 12.81 10.59 -0.73
CA ILE A 160 11.63 9.87 -0.21
C ILE A 160 10.78 10.88 0.56
N LYS A 161 9.52 11.00 0.18
CA LYS A 161 8.53 11.86 0.84
C LYS A 161 7.51 10.99 1.57
N PHE A 162 7.26 11.32 2.82
CA PHE A 162 6.22 10.71 3.65
C PHE A 162 5.08 11.70 3.84
N THR A 163 3.86 11.23 3.68
CA THR A 163 2.62 11.94 4.03
C THR A 163 1.74 11.02 4.86
N TYR A 164 0.96 11.59 5.74
CA TYR A 164 0.15 10.82 6.69
C TYR A 164 -1.30 11.21 6.54
N ASP A 165 -2.19 10.22 6.72
CA ASP A 165 -3.63 10.42 6.71
C ASP A 165 -4.32 9.44 7.66
N ASN A 166 -5.61 9.64 7.91
CA ASN A 166 -6.43 8.75 8.70
C ASN A 166 -7.46 8.07 7.80
N ASP A 167 -7.34 6.78 7.66
CA ASP A 167 -8.46 5.97 7.24
C ASP A 167 -9.38 5.72 8.44
N LEU A 168 -10.52 6.39 8.44
CA LEU A 168 -11.54 6.30 9.48
C LEU A 168 -12.77 5.48 9.02
N THR A 169 -12.71 4.84 7.86
CA THR A 169 -13.84 4.12 7.26
C THR A 169 -14.34 2.97 8.14
N ASN A 170 -13.44 2.36 8.91
CA ASN A 170 -13.75 1.24 9.80
C ASN A 170 -14.19 1.68 11.22
N ILE A 171 -14.18 2.96 11.54
CA ILE A 171 -14.71 3.43 12.82
C ILE A 171 -16.24 3.46 12.72
N LYS A 172 -16.87 2.31 12.96
CA LYS A 172 -18.33 2.18 13.16
C LYS A 172 -18.74 2.89 14.45
N SER A 173 -18.70 4.21 14.47
CA SER A 173 -19.17 4.98 15.59
C SER A 173 -20.48 5.67 15.26
N SER A 174 -21.57 5.01 15.66
CA SER A 174 -22.91 5.61 15.79
C SER A 174 -23.04 6.51 17.02
N LYS A 175 -21.98 6.65 17.82
CA LYS A 175 -22.02 7.40 19.09
C LYS A 175 -21.90 8.90 18.82
N LEU A 176 -22.96 9.64 19.15
CA LEU A 176 -23.03 11.11 19.09
C LEU A 176 -21.81 11.78 19.75
N PHE A 177 -21.28 11.18 20.80
CA PHE A 177 -20.08 11.63 21.52
C PHE A 177 -18.84 11.71 20.63
N LEU A 178 -18.59 10.71 19.75
CA LEU A 178 -17.43 10.75 18.84
C LEU A 178 -17.59 11.79 17.72
N LYS A 179 -18.82 12.06 17.29
CA LYS A 179 -19.10 13.16 16.36
C LYS A 179 -18.78 14.53 16.98
N LEU A 180 -19.08 14.73 18.26
CA LEU A 180 -18.75 15.97 18.98
C LEU A 180 -17.24 16.15 19.19
N LEU A 181 -16.49 15.04 19.34
CA LEU A 181 -15.03 15.05 19.48
C LEU A 181 -14.28 15.15 18.14
N THR A 182 -14.94 14.96 17.02
CA THR A 182 -14.29 14.98 15.70
C THR A 182 -13.42 16.21 15.44
N PRO A 183 -13.83 17.46 15.79
CA PRO A 183 -12.98 18.64 15.57
C PRO A 183 -11.68 18.60 16.39
N LEU A 184 -11.74 18.11 17.64
CA LEU A 184 -10.56 17.97 18.50
C LEU A 184 -9.64 16.88 18.01
N ILE A 185 -10.18 15.77 17.53
CA ILE A 185 -9.44 14.67 16.92
C ILE A 185 -8.73 15.16 15.66
N ARG A 186 -9.43 15.92 14.80
CA ARG A 186 -8.82 16.51 13.59
C ARG A 186 -7.70 17.49 13.94
N LEU A 187 -7.90 18.35 14.94
CA LEU A 187 -6.87 19.28 15.41
C LEU A 187 -5.66 18.53 15.96
N PHE A 188 -5.89 17.47 16.74
CA PHE A 188 -4.81 16.63 17.26
C PHE A 188 -3.99 16.02 16.12
N PHE A 189 -4.61 15.40 15.12
CA PHE A 189 -3.91 14.81 13.97
C PHE A 189 -3.31 15.86 13.02
N PHE A 190 -3.84 17.06 12.98
CA PHE A 190 -3.20 18.17 12.28
C PHE A 190 -1.85 18.54 12.90
N ILE A 191 -1.77 18.57 14.24
CA ILE A 191 -0.54 18.84 14.98
C ILE A 191 0.40 17.61 14.96
N PHE A 192 -0.14 16.43 15.24
CA PHE A 192 0.61 15.17 15.38
C PHE A 192 0.42 14.24 14.17
N LYS A 193 0.76 14.73 12.98
CA LYS A 193 0.54 13.98 11.71
C LYS A 193 1.09 12.58 11.72
N LYS A 194 2.28 12.34 12.31
CA LYS A 194 2.89 11.01 12.40
C LYS A 194 2.15 10.02 13.31
N GLN A 195 1.10 10.46 14.01
CA GLN A 195 0.24 9.58 14.80
C GLN A 195 -0.97 9.06 14.02
N GLN A 196 -1.15 9.51 12.79
CA GLN A 196 -2.20 9.00 11.89
C GLN A 196 -1.97 7.53 11.53
N ASN A 197 -3.03 6.81 11.14
CA ASN A 197 -2.98 5.36 10.95
C ASN A 197 -2.52 4.93 9.56
N CYS A 198 -2.46 5.84 8.60
CA CYS A 198 -2.02 5.58 7.23
C CYS A 198 -0.79 6.42 6.89
N VAL A 199 0.13 5.86 6.13
CA VAL A 199 1.30 6.53 5.58
C VAL A 199 1.37 6.32 4.07
N SER A 200 1.49 7.41 3.32
CA SER A 200 1.81 7.38 1.90
C SER A 200 3.28 7.71 1.70
N ILE A 201 3.99 6.86 0.97
CA ILE A 201 5.42 6.89 0.79
C ILE A 201 5.71 7.05 -0.70
N PHE A 202 6.25 8.19 -1.09
CA PHE A 202 6.64 8.44 -2.47
C PHE A 202 8.15 8.48 -2.62
N ILE A 203 8.70 7.58 -3.46
CA ILE A 203 10.10 7.56 -3.84
C ILE A 203 10.23 8.24 -5.20
N ASP A 204 10.89 9.39 -5.24
CA ASP A 204 11.17 10.13 -6.47
C ASP A 204 12.52 9.68 -7.03
N LEU A 205 12.50 8.83 -8.04
CA LEU A 205 13.69 8.29 -8.69
C LEU A 205 14.34 9.31 -9.63
N THR A 206 13.61 10.34 -10.06
CA THR A 206 14.13 11.39 -10.94
C THR A 206 15.07 12.34 -10.21
N LYS A 207 14.94 12.46 -8.90
CA LYS A 207 15.77 13.28 -8.01
C LYS A 207 16.87 12.50 -7.30
N ALA A 208 17.00 11.19 -7.61
CA ALA A 208 18.04 10.38 -7.02
C ALA A 208 19.44 10.90 -7.43
N LYS A 209 20.31 11.08 -6.42
CA LYS A 209 21.71 11.49 -6.62
C LYS A 209 22.63 10.28 -6.41
N LYS A 210 23.71 10.20 -7.19
CA LYS A 210 24.77 9.22 -6.93
C LYS A 210 25.43 9.53 -5.58
N ARG A 211 25.73 8.49 -4.83
CA ARG A 211 26.50 8.59 -3.61
C ARG A 211 27.97 8.45 -3.95
N GLU A 212 28.80 9.32 -3.41
CA GLU A 212 30.23 9.21 -3.39
C GLU A 212 30.63 8.43 -2.12
N PHE A 213 31.40 7.39 -2.28
CA PHE A 213 32.01 6.61 -1.21
C PHE A 213 33.51 6.83 -1.21
#